data_43cca38d65e8815c7ceb4c66e47178dc
#
_entry.id   43cca38d65e8815c7ceb4c66e47178dc
#
_cell.length_a   1.000
_cell.length_b   1.000
_cell.length_c   1.000
_cell.angle_alpha   90.00
_cell.angle_beta   90.00
_cell.angle_gamma   90.00
#
_symmetry.space_group_name_H-M   'P 1'
#
loop_
_entity.id
_entity.type
_entity.pdbx_description
1 polymer ?
#
loop_
_entity_poly.entity_id
_entity_poly.type
_entity_poly.pdbx_seq_one_letter_code
_entity_poly.pdbx_strand_id
1 'polypeptide(L)'
;MKKKKRIVYNLCLAVLICIFLGSAGYLAYYFLQSKKSEDQFQKLEAMIDAPVNEEEIVYVATDGDAEPGLEFVNIDGTRVQKSFASLYRENHDFIGWLSIEDTNIDYPVMQTPEEEEYYIHRDFYCEYSSAGTLFVDLESNVQKPSDNILIYGHNMKTGKMFHDLSLIHISEPTRRT
;
A
#
# COMPACT_ATOMS: atom_id res chain seq x y z
N MET A 1 0.42 32.98 51.14
CA MET A 1 0.57 33.19 49.68
C MET A 1 1.57 32.25 49.01
N LYS A 2 2.77 31.95 49.60
CA LYS A 2 3.81 31.10 48.97
C LYS A 2 3.38 29.65 48.70
N LYS A 3 2.59 29.00 49.60
CA LYS A 3 2.09 27.62 49.42
C LYS A 3 1.14 27.46 48.20
N LYS A 4 0.19 28.39 48.00
CA LYS A 4 -0.73 28.36 46.87
C LYS A 4 0.00 28.48 45.53
N LYS A 5 1.00 29.34 45.41
CA LYS A 5 1.82 29.49 44.21
C LYS A 5 2.58 28.20 43.88
N ARG A 6 3.09 27.49 44.89
CA ARG A 6 3.80 26.22 44.69
C ARG A 6 2.91 25.08 44.26
N ILE A 7 1.67 25.03 44.76
CA ILE A 7 0.66 24.05 44.33
C ILE A 7 0.30 24.28 42.86
N VAL A 8 0.00 25.52 42.47
CA VAL A 8 -0.32 25.88 41.08
C VAL A 8 0.86 25.54 40.14
N TYR A 9 2.10 25.88 40.54
CA TYR A 9 3.28 25.52 39.75
C TYR A 9 3.42 24.01 39.53
N ASN A 10 3.27 23.20 40.60
CA ASN A 10 3.38 21.76 40.53
C ASN A 10 2.23 21.16 39.65
N LEU A 11 1.03 21.73 39.71
CA LEU A 11 -0.10 21.31 38.85
C LEU A 11 0.17 21.62 37.40
N CYS A 12 0.65 22.83 37.09
CA CYS A 12 1.01 23.18 35.71
C CYS A 12 2.15 22.30 35.18
N LEU A 13 3.17 22.01 36.02
CA LEU A 13 4.26 21.12 35.66
C LEU A 13 3.75 19.70 35.36
N ALA A 14 2.87 19.17 36.21
CA ALA A 14 2.27 17.84 36.00
C ALA A 14 1.49 17.78 34.69
N VAL A 15 0.69 18.80 34.39
CA VAL A 15 -0.05 18.89 33.10
C VAL A 15 0.90 18.92 31.90
N LEU A 16 1.97 19.71 31.97
CA LEU A 16 2.97 19.77 30.88
C LEU A 16 3.65 18.40 30.66
N ILE A 17 3.99 17.70 31.76
CA ILE A 17 4.58 16.36 31.69
C ILE A 17 3.58 15.38 31.03
N CYS A 18 2.30 15.43 31.40
CA CYS A 18 1.28 14.58 30.80
C CYS A 18 1.12 14.85 29.29
N ILE A 19 1.12 16.13 28.89
CA ILE A 19 1.06 16.51 27.45
C ILE A 19 2.29 16.00 26.72
N PHE A 20 3.48 16.18 27.31
CA PHE A 20 4.73 15.71 26.70
C PHE A 20 4.75 14.19 26.52
N LEU A 21 4.38 13.45 27.57
CA LEU A 21 4.33 11.98 27.50
C LEU A 21 3.27 11.49 26.49
N GLY A 22 2.12 12.14 26.45
CA GLY A 22 1.08 11.84 25.46
C GLY A 22 1.55 12.07 24.01
N SER A 23 2.22 13.20 23.77
CA SER A 23 2.78 13.52 22.46
C SER A 23 3.90 12.55 22.05
N ALA A 24 4.79 12.23 22.98
CA ALA A 24 5.88 11.28 22.74
C ALA A 24 5.33 9.86 22.45
N GLY A 25 4.31 9.42 23.20
CA GLY A 25 3.64 8.15 22.99
C GLY A 25 2.95 8.08 21.62
N TYR A 26 2.25 9.14 21.22
CA TYR A 26 1.63 9.23 19.91
C TYR A 26 2.67 9.18 18.78
N LEU A 27 3.77 9.88 18.93
CA LEU A 27 4.85 9.89 17.94
C LEU A 27 5.48 8.49 17.80
N ALA A 28 5.76 7.83 18.93
CA ALA A 28 6.28 6.46 18.94
C ALA A 28 5.31 5.48 18.27
N TYR A 29 4.00 5.55 18.56
CA TYR A 29 2.98 4.75 17.91
C TYR A 29 2.96 4.97 16.39
N TYR A 30 3.01 6.22 15.94
CA TYR A 30 3.04 6.57 14.52
C TYR A 30 4.25 5.97 13.78
N PHE A 31 5.46 6.07 14.38
CA PHE A 31 6.65 5.47 13.78
C PHE A 31 6.63 3.95 13.77
N LEU A 32 6.11 3.31 14.83
CA LEU A 32 5.99 1.85 14.88
C LEU A 32 5.02 1.35 13.79
N GLN A 33 3.90 2.03 13.58
CA GLN A 33 2.94 1.67 12.55
C GLN A 33 3.50 1.87 11.14
N SER A 34 4.23 2.97 10.91
CA SER A 34 4.92 3.20 9.64
C SER A 34 5.94 2.12 9.34
N LYS A 35 6.71 1.68 10.34
CA LYS A 35 7.67 0.59 10.18
C LYS A 35 6.98 -0.75 9.91
N LYS A 36 5.87 -1.05 10.62
CA LYS A 36 5.08 -2.28 10.39
C LYS A 36 4.63 -2.36 8.92
N SER A 37 4.13 -1.28 8.35
CA SER A 37 3.70 -1.24 6.94
C SER A 37 4.87 -1.50 5.97
N GLU A 38 6.05 -0.95 6.25
CA GLU A 38 7.24 -1.19 5.43
C GLU A 38 7.71 -2.64 5.47
N ASP A 39 7.81 -3.21 6.67
CA ASP A 39 8.17 -4.61 6.86
C ASP A 39 7.15 -5.56 6.18
N GLN A 40 5.87 -5.18 6.11
CA GLN A 40 4.83 -5.93 5.39
C GLN A 40 5.04 -5.87 3.88
N PHE A 41 5.27 -4.70 3.30
CA PHE A 41 5.51 -4.57 1.85
C PHE A 41 6.75 -5.33 1.41
N GLN A 42 7.85 -5.30 2.17
CA GLN A 42 9.04 -6.11 1.89
C GLN A 42 8.76 -7.62 1.93
N LYS A 43 7.89 -8.07 2.84
CA LYS A 43 7.47 -9.49 2.87
C LYS A 43 6.64 -9.86 1.65
N LEU A 44 5.74 -9.00 1.22
CA LEU A 44 4.92 -9.22 0.03
C LEU A 44 5.78 -9.25 -1.24
N GLU A 45 6.74 -8.34 -1.37
CA GLU A 45 7.72 -8.33 -2.45
C GLU A 45 8.52 -9.65 -2.49
N ALA A 46 8.96 -10.15 -1.34
CA ALA A 46 9.66 -11.43 -1.25
C ALA A 46 8.79 -12.66 -1.62
N MET A 47 7.45 -12.50 -1.69
CA MET A 47 6.53 -13.54 -2.16
C MET A 47 6.35 -13.53 -3.69
N ILE A 48 6.81 -12.48 -4.37
CA ILE A 48 6.86 -12.44 -5.84
C ILE A 48 7.87 -13.51 -6.29
N ASP A 49 7.50 -14.27 -7.33
CA ASP A 49 8.30 -15.40 -7.84
C ASP A 49 8.53 -16.55 -6.84
N ALA A 50 7.77 -16.61 -5.74
CA ALA A 50 7.83 -17.75 -4.84
C ALA A 50 7.44 -19.04 -5.59
N PRO A 51 8.11 -20.18 -5.29
CA PRO A 51 7.87 -21.43 -6.00
C PRO A 51 6.42 -21.88 -5.85
N VAL A 52 5.77 -22.09 -6.99
CA VAL A 52 4.42 -22.64 -7.08
C VAL A 52 4.50 -24.17 -7.15
N ASN A 53 3.59 -24.88 -6.49
CA ASN A 53 3.56 -26.36 -6.54
C ASN A 53 3.40 -26.84 -7.98
N GLU A 54 4.22 -27.84 -8.40
CA GLU A 54 4.30 -28.36 -9.77
C GLU A 54 3.00 -29.00 -10.29
N GLU A 55 2.03 -29.28 -9.42
CA GLU A 55 0.73 -29.87 -9.80
C GLU A 55 -0.25 -28.85 -10.43
N GLU A 56 0.06 -27.57 -10.42
CA GLU A 56 -0.78 -26.54 -11.02
C GLU A 56 -0.50 -26.44 -12.51
N ILE A 57 -1.58 -26.46 -13.30
CA ILE A 57 -1.52 -26.34 -14.76
C ILE A 57 -1.00 -24.95 -15.11
N VAL A 58 0.23 -24.88 -15.59
CA VAL A 58 0.85 -23.64 -16.06
C VAL A 58 0.46 -23.43 -17.52
N TYR A 59 -0.20 -22.32 -17.81
CA TYR A 59 -0.46 -21.88 -19.16
C TYR A 59 0.61 -20.88 -19.60
N VAL A 60 1.26 -21.16 -20.72
CA VAL A 60 2.10 -20.15 -21.39
C VAL A 60 1.18 -19.27 -22.23
N ALA A 61 1.28 -17.96 -22.14
CA ALA A 61 0.49 -17.07 -22.96
C ALA A 61 0.87 -17.23 -24.44
N THR A 62 -0.07 -17.78 -25.22
CA THR A 62 0.09 -17.97 -26.67
C THR A 62 -0.72 -16.97 -27.51
N ASP A 63 -1.62 -16.21 -26.90
CA ASP A 63 -2.49 -15.26 -27.59
C ASP A 63 -1.96 -13.82 -27.45
N GLY A 64 -2.10 -13.03 -28.50
CA GLY A 64 -1.44 -11.78 -28.81
C GLY A 64 -1.60 -10.58 -27.82
N ASP A 65 -2.16 -10.79 -26.64
CA ASP A 65 -2.42 -9.74 -25.63
C ASP A 65 -1.49 -9.80 -24.41
N ALA A 66 -0.57 -10.76 -24.37
CA ALA A 66 0.41 -10.86 -23.27
C ALA A 66 1.83 -10.86 -23.82
N GLU A 67 2.76 -10.24 -23.07
CA GLU A 67 4.17 -10.28 -23.42
C GLU A 67 4.67 -11.72 -23.56
N PRO A 68 5.47 -12.04 -24.59
CA PRO A 68 6.01 -13.38 -24.81
C PRO A 68 6.85 -13.84 -23.61
N GLY A 69 6.48 -14.97 -23.02
CA GLY A 69 7.23 -15.58 -21.92
C GLY A 69 6.60 -15.45 -20.54
N LEU A 70 5.43 -14.81 -20.40
CA LEU A 70 4.71 -14.80 -19.14
C LEU A 70 4.01 -16.16 -18.91
N GLU A 71 4.23 -16.74 -17.74
CA GLU A 71 3.58 -17.96 -17.28
C GLU A 71 2.37 -17.62 -16.41
N PHE A 72 1.27 -18.37 -16.60
CA PHE A 72 0.04 -18.18 -15.83
C PHE A 72 -0.40 -19.49 -15.19
N VAL A 73 -1.02 -19.39 -14.02
CA VAL A 73 -1.68 -20.48 -13.31
C VAL A 73 -3.16 -20.18 -13.15
N ASN A 74 -3.98 -21.21 -13.04
CA ASN A 74 -5.39 -21.05 -12.74
C ASN A 74 -5.61 -21.30 -11.24
N ILE A 75 -6.10 -20.30 -10.53
CA ILE A 75 -6.44 -20.39 -9.10
C ILE A 75 -7.92 -20.06 -8.97
N ASP A 76 -8.72 -21.04 -8.53
CA ASP A 76 -10.18 -20.91 -8.33
C ASP A 76 -10.93 -20.33 -9.54
N GLY A 77 -10.50 -20.72 -10.75
CA GLY A 77 -11.10 -20.25 -12.01
C GLY A 77 -10.55 -18.92 -12.53
N THR A 78 -9.68 -18.26 -11.78
CA THR A 78 -9.03 -17.00 -12.19
C THR A 78 -7.65 -17.27 -12.77
N ARG A 79 -7.35 -16.65 -13.91
CA ARG A 79 -6.03 -16.71 -14.55
C ARG A 79 -5.11 -15.68 -13.86
N VAL A 80 -4.10 -16.17 -13.17
CA VAL A 80 -3.15 -15.36 -12.40
C VAL A 80 -1.75 -15.54 -12.96
N GLN A 81 -0.96 -14.47 -13.08
CA GLN A 81 0.44 -14.59 -13.44
C GLN A 81 1.20 -15.39 -12.37
N LYS A 82 2.02 -16.35 -12.79
CA LYS A 82 2.71 -17.31 -11.89
C LYS A 82 3.53 -16.63 -10.81
N SER A 83 4.25 -15.55 -11.15
CA SER A 83 5.03 -14.75 -10.20
C SER A 83 4.20 -14.19 -9.05
N PHE A 84 2.92 -13.93 -9.26
CA PHE A 84 2.00 -13.38 -8.27
C PHE A 84 1.04 -14.41 -7.64
N ALA A 85 1.18 -15.69 -7.99
CA ALA A 85 0.28 -16.74 -7.53
C ALA A 85 0.21 -16.85 -6.00
N SER A 86 1.34 -16.71 -5.31
CA SER A 86 1.40 -16.74 -3.85
C SER A 86 0.65 -15.57 -3.20
N LEU A 87 0.77 -14.37 -3.77
CA LEU A 87 0.04 -13.19 -3.29
C LEU A 87 -1.47 -13.34 -3.49
N TYR A 88 -1.90 -13.79 -4.67
CA TYR A 88 -3.31 -14.00 -4.96
C TYR A 88 -3.96 -15.06 -4.06
N ARG A 89 -3.23 -16.10 -3.65
CA ARG A 89 -3.73 -17.10 -2.69
C ARG A 89 -3.92 -16.54 -1.29
N GLU A 90 -3.05 -15.64 -0.87
CA GLU A 90 -3.17 -14.99 0.44
C GLU A 90 -4.34 -13.99 0.49
N ASN A 91 -4.59 -13.29 -0.61
CA ASN A 91 -5.70 -12.36 -0.72
C ASN A 91 -6.21 -12.29 -2.15
N HIS A 92 -7.46 -12.74 -2.39
CA HIS A 92 -8.09 -12.78 -3.70
C HIS A 92 -8.48 -11.40 -4.26
N ASP A 93 -8.46 -10.35 -3.44
CA ASP A 93 -8.62 -8.96 -3.88
C ASP A 93 -7.36 -8.40 -4.54
N PHE A 94 -6.24 -9.12 -4.49
CA PHE A 94 -5.01 -8.73 -5.16
C PHE A 94 -5.17 -8.85 -6.68
N ILE A 95 -4.93 -7.76 -7.41
CA ILE A 95 -5.09 -7.70 -8.87
C ILE A 95 -3.79 -7.42 -9.61
N GLY A 96 -2.74 -6.97 -8.92
CA GLY A 96 -1.47 -6.68 -9.55
C GLY A 96 -0.50 -5.95 -8.65
N TRP A 97 0.62 -5.55 -9.24
CA TRP A 97 1.70 -4.85 -8.56
C TRP A 97 2.08 -3.59 -9.35
N LEU A 98 2.16 -2.45 -8.68
CA LEU A 98 2.57 -1.18 -9.27
C LEU A 98 3.97 -0.82 -8.81
N SER A 99 4.92 -0.81 -9.76
CA SER A 99 6.27 -0.32 -9.55
C SER A 99 6.55 0.81 -10.53
N ILE A 100 7.16 1.91 -10.05
CA ILE A 100 7.54 3.06 -10.88
C ILE A 100 9.03 3.33 -10.66
N GLU A 101 9.81 3.19 -11.73
CA GLU A 101 11.26 3.44 -11.70
C GLU A 101 11.59 4.83 -11.15
N ASP A 102 12.70 4.94 -10.45
CA ASP A 102 13.19 6.18 -9.82
C ASP A 102 12.26 6.77 -8.74
N THR A 103 11.31 5.98 -8.21
CA THR A 103 10.43 6.37 -7.10
C THR A 103 10.41 5.30 -6.01
N ASN A 104 9.79 5.62 -4.85
CA ASN A 104 9.51 4.64 -3.79
C ASN A 104 8.16 3.90 -4.01
N ILE A 105 7.57 3.99 -5.20
CA ILE A 105 6.30 3.35 -5.51
C ILE A 105 6.59 1.93 -5.99
N ASP A 106 6.35 0.98 -5.08
CA ASP A 106 6.51 -0.45 -5.30
C ASP A 106 5.55 -1.21 -4.37
N TYR A 107 4.29 -1.34 -4.81
CA TYR A 107 3.18 -1.74 -3.94
C TYR A 107 2.19 -2.67 -4.62
N PRO A 108 1.57 -3.59 -3.85
CA PRO A 108 0.42 -4.35 -4.32
C PRO A 108 -0.76 -3.44 -4.62
N VAL A 109 -1.55 -3.83 -5.62
CA VAL A 109 -2.79 -3.15 -6.01
C VAL A 109 -3.96 -4.09 -5.79
N MET A 110 -4.98 -3.60 -5.11
CA MET A 110 -6.14 -4.36 -4.68
C MET A 110 -7.41 -3.90 -5.41
N GLN A 111 -8.40 -4.77 -5.52
CA GLN A 111 -9.75 -4.43 -5.94
C GLN A 111 -10.75 -5.32 -5.24
N THR A 112 -11.63 -4.76 -4.41
CA THR A 112 -12.74 -5.51 -3.82
C THR A 112 -14.02 -5.25 -4.60
N PRO A 113 -14.90 -6.25 -4.77
CA PRO A 113 -16.11 -6.08 -5.56
C PRO A 113 -17.23 -5.30 -4.84
N GLU A 114 -17.13 -5.09 -3.54
CA GLU A 114 -18.26 -4.61 -2.73
C GLU A 114 -18.09 -3.19 -2.17
N GLU A 115 -16.86 -2.76 -1.88
CA GLU A 115 -16.58 -1.48 -1.20
C GLU A 115 -15.35 -0.82 -1.80
N GLU A 116 -15.53 0.26 -2.58
CA GLU A 116 -14.45 0.93 -3.31
C GLU A 116 -13.31 1.40 -2.41
N GLU A 117 -13.62 2.02 -1.28
CA GLU A 117 -12.63 2.58 -0.36
C GLU A 117 -12.15 1.59 0.72
N TYR A 118 -12.44 0.30 0.57
CA TYR A 118 -12.12 -0.73 1.57
C TYR A 118 -10.65 -0.69 2.00
N TYR A 119 -9.73 -0.55 1.05
CA TYR A 119 -8.29 -0.56 1.28
C TYR A 119 -7.68 0.79 1.64
N ILE A 120 -8.47 1.86 1.74
CA ILE A 120 -7.94 3.19 2.08
C ILE A 120 -7.26 3.22 3.46
N HIS A 121 -7.76 2.43 4.42
CA HIS A 121 -7.22 2.27 5.76
C HIS A 121 -6.97 0.82 6.14
N ARG A 122 -6.75 -0.06 5.16
CA ARG A 122 -6.42 -1.47 5.39
C ARG A 122 -5.18 -1.86 4.60
N ASP A 123 -4.38 -2.73 5.22
CA ASP A 123 -3.24 -3.35 4.57
C ASP A 123 -3.65 -4.55 3.71
N PHE A 124 -2.69 -5.18 3.08
CA PHE A 124 -2.89 -6.38 2.25
C PHE A 124 -3.62 -7.52 2.98
N TYR A 125 -3.45 -7.64 4.28
CA TYR A 125 -4.09 -8.66 5.13
C TYR A 125 -5.42 -8.20 5.74
N CYS A 126 -6.01 -7.12 5.22
CA CYS A 126 -7.25 -6.51 5.70
C CYS A 126 -7.18 -5.96 7.14
N GLU A 127 -5.97 -5.84 7.73
CA GLU A 127 -5.77 -5.20 9.03
C GLU A 127 -5.71 -3.66 8.89
N TYR A 128 -6.03 -2.97 9.98
CA TYR A 128 -5.95 -1.51 9.98
C TYR A 128 -4.52 -1.01 9.69
N SER A 129 -4.41 -0.13 8.72
CA SER A 129 -3.19 0.58 8.34
C SER A 129 -3.48 2.04 8.04
N SER A 130 -2.74 2.96 8.64
CA SER A 130 -2.87 4.39 8.34
C SER A 130 -2.38 4.77 6.94
N ALA A 131 -1.55 3.93 6.34
CA ALA A 131 -1.07 4.10 4.97
C ALA A 131 -2.04 3.49 3.95
N GLY A 132 -2.86 2.52 4.37
CA GLY A 132 -3.68 1.73 3.46
C GLY A 132 -2.86 0.90 2.49
N THR A 133 -3.50 0.47 1.42
CA THR A 133 -2.89 -0.21 0.26
C THR A 133 -3.43 0.47 -1.00
N LEU A 134 -2.71 0.41 -2.12
CA LEU A 134 -3.22 0.92 -3.39
C LEU A 134 -4.42 0.08 -3.84
N PHE A 135 -5.44 0.73 -4.38
CA PHE A 135 -6.63 0.04 -4.87
C PHE A 135 -7.20 0.70 -6.13
N VAL A 136 -7.93 -0.10 -6.90
CA VAL A 136 -8.59 0.30 -8.13
C VAL A 136 -10.07 0.52 -7.84
N ASP A 137 -10.67 1.50 -8.51
CA ASP A 137 -12.11 1.78 -8.44
C ASP A 137 -12.97 0.58 -8.92
N LEU A 138 -14.25 0.58 -8.54
CA LEU A 138 -15.17 -0.51 -8.91
C LEU A 138 -15.52 -0.53 -10.41
N GLU A 139 -15.43 0.59 -11.09
CA GLU A 139 -15.81 0.73 -12.50
C GLU A 139 -14.69 0.27 -13.44
N SER A 140 -13.43 0.30 -12.99
CA SER A 140 -12.29 -0.19 -13.75
C SER A 140 -12.30 -1.72 -13.83
N ASN A 141 -12.11 -2.26 -15.01
CA ASN A 141 -12.04 -3.70 -15.23
C ASN A 141 -10.63 -4.10 -15.68
N VAL A 142 -9.92 -4.84 -14.81
CA VAL A 142 -8.55 -5.30 -15.10
C VAL A 142 -8.48 -6.53 -15.97
N GLN A 143 -9.57 -7.32 -16.07
CA GLN A 143 -9.64 -8.52 -16.92
C GLN A 143 -10.04 -8.16 -18.37
N LYS A 144 -10.90 -7.16 -18.52
CA LYS A 144 -11.26 -6.56 -19.81
C LYS A 144 -10.92 -5.08 -19.70
N PRO A 145 -9.68 -4.69 -20.08
CA PRO A 145 -9.21 -3.34 -19.84
C PRO A 145 -10.23 -2.31 -20.30
N SER A 146 -10.68 -1.47 -19.37
CA SER A 146 -11.42 -0.25 -19.66
C SER A 146 -10.47 0.78 -20.28
N ASP A 147 -11.00 1.82 -20.93
CA ASP A 147 -10.19 2.89 -21.54
C ASP A 147 -9.27 3.55 -20.52
N ASN A 148 -9.66 3.54 -19.25
CA ASN A 148 -8.88 4.05 -18.12
C ASN A 148 -8.95 3.09 -16.93
N ILE A 149 -7.86 2.97 -16.19
CA ILE A 149 -7.80 2.32 -14.88
C ILE A 149 -7.41 3.38 -13.86
N LEU A 150 -8.29 3.61 -12.87
CA LEU A 150 -8.05 4.57 -11.80
C LEU A 150 -7.50 3.85 -10.58
N ILE A 151 -6.27 4.19 -10.19
CA ILE A 151 -5.62 3.65 -9.00
C ILE A 151 -5.57 4.72 -7.93
N TYR A 152 -6.09 4.41 -6.74
CA TYR A 152 -6.11 5.28 -5.58
C TYR A 152 -5.05 4.87 -4.57
N GLY A 153 -4.54 5.85 -3.84
CA GLY A 153 -3.60 5.64 -2.75
C GLY A 153 -3.33 6.92 -1.99
N HIS A 154 -2.91 6.79 -0.74
CA HIS A 154 -2.55 7.95 0.08
C HIS A 154 -1.30 8.67 -0.44
N ASN A 155 -1.25 9.99 -0.23
CA ASN A 155 -0.02 10.77 -0.31
C ASN A 155 0.53 10.97 1.10
N MET A 156 1.48 10.13 1.52
CA MET A 156 1.99 10.11 2.88
C MET A 156 3.14 11.08 3.07
N LYS A 157 3.10 11.90 4.13
CA LYS A 157 4.22 12.79 4.51
C LYS A 157 5.53 12.05 4.82
N THR A 158 5.45 10.74 5.04
CA THR A 158 6.61 9.85 5.26
C THR A 158 7.34 9.46 3.98
N GLY A 159 6.93 9.97 2.82
CA GLY A 159 7.51 9.58 1.53
C GLY A 159 6.97 8.27 0.95
N LYS A 160 5.91 7.70 1.54
CA LYS A 160 5.30 6.44 1.10
C LYS A 160 4.08 6.66 0.23
N MET A 161 3.60 5.58 -0.38
CA MET A 161 2.47 5.55 -1.30
C MET A 161 2.71 6.51 -2.48
N PHE A 162 1.76 7.34 -2.85
CA PHE A 162 1.87 8.26 -3.98
C PHE A 162 2.59 9.59 -3.67
N HIS A 163 3.41 9.62 -2.60
CA HIS A 163 4.15 10.84 -2.25
C HIS A 163 5.01 11.35 -3.41
N ASP A 164 5.76 10.46 -4.07
CA ASP A 164 6.71 10.83 -5.11
C ASP A 164 6.02 11.36 -6.36
N LEU A 165 4.78 10.93 -6.65
CA LEU A 165 4.00 11.49 -7.77
C LEU A 165 3.68 12.98 -7.58
N SER A 166 3.55 13.45 -6.35
CA SER A 166 3.33 14.87 -6.07
C SER A 166 4.57 15.73 -6.31
N LEU A 167 5.77 15.12 -6.36
CA LEU A 167 7.05 15.80 -6.55
C LEU A 167 7.45 15.87 -8.02
N ILE A 168 6.94 15.01 -8.89
CA ILE A 168 7.27 14.95 -10.32
C ILE A 168 6.93 16.28 -11.01
N HIS A 169 5.83 16.93 -10.65
CA HIS A 169 5.43 18.23 -11.20
C HIS A 169 6.34 19.42 -10.79
N ILE A 170 7.14 19.26 -9.74
CA ILE A 170 8.02 20.34 -9.24
C ILE A 170 9.35 20.36 -10.01
N SER A 171 9.75 19.23 -10.59
CA SER A 171 11.05 19.08 -11.25
C SER A 171 11.04 19.32 -12.76
N GLU A 172 9.88 19.40 -13.42
CA GLU A 172 9.80 19.78 -14.83
C GLU A 172 9.85 21.31 -15.01
N PRO A 173 10.95 21.86 -15.60
CA PRO A 173 10.96 23.26 -15.97
C PRO A 173 9.95 23.46 -17.10
N THR A 174 8.89 24.22 -16.83
CA THR A 174 7.91 24.65 -17.85
C THR A 174 8.65 25.38 -18.96
N ARG A 175 9.04 24.71 -20.05
CA ARG A 175 9.47 25.35 -21.27
C ARG A 175 8.23 26.04 -21.87
N ARG A 176 8.09 27.33 -21.56
CA ARG A 176 7.25 28.23 -22.39
C ARG A 176 7.99 28.43 -23.71
N THR A 177 7.51 27.81 -24.74
CA THR A 177 7.80 28.25 -26.13
C THR A 177 6.91 29.43 -26.50
#